data_cc1aeae24619052389e6233e7b681718
#
_entry.id   cc1aeae24619052389e6233e7b681718
#
_cell.length_a   1.000
_cell.length_b   1.000
_cell.length_c   1.000
_cell.angle_alpha   90.00
_cell.angle_beta   90.00
_cell.angle_gamma   90.00
#
_symmetry.space_group_name_H-M   'P 1'
#
loop_
_entity.id
_entity.type
_entity.pdbx_description
1 polymer ?
#
loop_
_entity_poly.entity_id
_entity_poly.type
_entity_poly.pdbx_seq_one_letter_code
_entity_poly.pdbx_strand_id
1 'polypeptide(L)'
;MLTVNNLVVSYGGIEALKGIDLEVEEGKIVTLVGANGAGKSTTLRTIMGLVNPESGRVNYRGIDLLKEKTQNMVKHGIALVPEGRRVFPDLTVIENLKIGAFSRNDEQGIKADLDWIFELFPILKERNWQLAGTLSGGEQQMLAVGRALMSRPKLL
;
A
#
# COMPACT_ATOMS: atom_id res chain seq x y z
N MET A 1 9.18 13.22 5.19
CA MET A 1 7.80 12.97 4.74
C MET A 1 7.02 12.12 5.75
N LEU A 2 7.47 10.91 6.07
CA LEU A 2 6.93 10.04 7.13
C LEU A 2 7.98 9.89 8.24
N THR A 3 7.58 9.99 9.50
CA THR A 3 8.42 9.67 10.66
C THR A 3 7.67 8.74 11.61
N VAL A 4 8.36 7.73 12.07
CA VAL A 4 7.90 6.77 13.08
C VAL A 4 8.88 6.87 14.23
N ASN A 5 8.38 7.09 15.44
CA ASN A 5 9.23 7.26 16.62
C ASN A 5 8.79 6.32 17.74
N ASN A 6 9.76 5.54 18.22
CA ASN A 6 9.62 4.62 19.36
C ASN A 6 8.34 3.78 19.31
N LEU A 7 8.04 3.19 18.14
CA LEU A 7 6.81 2.45 17.91
C LEU A 7 6.86 1.07 18.57
N VAL A 8 5.96 0.83 19.52
CA VAL A 8 5.81 -0.45 20.24
C VAL A 8 4.47 -1.07 19.89
N VAL A 9 4.49 -2.34 19.48
CA VAL A 9 3.29 -3.11 19.15
C VAL A 9 3.40 -4.51 19.72
N SER A 10 2.35 -4.96 20.41
CA SER A 10 2.26 -6.33 20.93
C SER A 10 1.00 -7.04 20.42
N TYR A 11 1.10 -8.35 20.31
CA TYR A 11 -0.01 -9.26 20.02
C TYR A 11 -0.11 -10.32 21.13
N GLY A 12 -1.18 -10.26 21.93
CA GLY A 12 -1.39 -11.27 22.98
C GLY A 12 -0.24 -11.35 23.98
N GLY A 13 0.40 -10.23 24.32
CA GLY A 13 1.53 -10.16 25.24
C GLY A 13 2.92 -10.44 24.61
N ILE A 14 2.97 -10.68 23.30
CA ILE A 14 4.24 -10.85 22.57
C ILE A 14 4.55 -9.54 21.84
N GLU A 15 5.66 -8.89 22.19
CA GLU A 15 6.13 -7.69 21.52
C GLU A 15 6.59 -7.99 20.10
N ALA A 16 5.83 -7.49 19.11
CA ALA A 16 6.17 -7.57 17.68
C ALA A 16 7.06 -6.43 17.23
N LEU A 17 6.91 -5.24 17.84
CA LEU A 17 7.79 -4.08 17.65
C LEU A 17 8.23 -3.56 19.02
N LYS A 18 9.54 -3.34 19.20
CA LYS A 18 10.17 -3.01 20.48
C LYS A 18 10.75 -1.59 20.49
N GLY A 19 9.95 -0.62 20.04
CA GLY A 19 10.42 0.79 19.99
C GLY A 19 11.24 1.05 18.73
N ILE A 20 10.65 0.87 17.55
CA ILE A 20 11.35 1.15 16.28
C ILE A 20 11.23 2.62 15.89
N ASP A 21 12.29 3.11 15.27
CA ASP A 21 12.34 4.40 14.60
C ASP A 21 12.50 4.20 13.10
N LEU A 22 11.79 5.00 12.29
CA LEU A 22 11.85 4.96 10.84
C LEU A 22 11.60 6.35 10.28
N GLU A 23 12.38 6.75 9.29
CA GLU A 23 12.15 7.96 8.52
C GLU A 23 12.11 7.66 7.02
N VAL A 24 11.15 8.29 6.33
CA VAL A 24 11.04 8.26 4.88
C VAL A 24 10.98 9.70 4.39
N GLU A 25 12.03 10.13 3.73
CA GLU A 25 12.08 11.43 3.06
C GLU A 25 11.26 11.42 1.77
N GLU A 26 10.89 12.60 1.29
CA GLU A 26 10.19 12.74 0.02
C GLU A 26 11.09 12.33 -1.16
N GLY A 27 10.54 11.55 -2.09
CA GLY A 27 11.26 11.06 -3.26
C GLY A 27 12.28 9.94 -2.95
N LYS A 28 12.28 9.38 -1.74
CA LYS A 28 13.18 8.29 -1.36
C LYS A 28 12.46 6.95 -1.27
N ILE A 29 13.22 5.90 -1.53
CA ILE A 29 12.81 4.51 -1.28
C ILE A 29 13.52 4.03 -0.03
N VAL A 30 12.75 3.54 0.94
CA VAL A 30 13.24 2.95 2.19
C VAL A 30 12.90 1.48 2.22
N THR A 31 13.88 0.64 2.56
CA THR A 31 13.71 -0.81 2.64
C THR A 31 13.81 -1.28 4.08
N LEU A 32 12.81 -2.02 4.54
CA LEU A 32 12.83 -2.74 5.82
C LEU A 32 13.41 -4.14 5.61
N VAL A 33 14.57 -4.40 6.21
CA VAL A 33 15.24 -5.69 6.11
C VAL A 33 15.17 -6.42 7.46
N GLY A 34 14.93 -7.73 7.42
CA GLY A 34 14.86 -8.56 8.62
C GLY A 34 14.26 -9.93 8.31
N ALA A 35 14.45 -10.87 9.23
CA ALA A 35 13.90 -12.23 9.15
C ALA A 35 12.35 -12.24 9.14
N ASN A 36 11.76 -13.38 8.83
CA ASN A 36 10.31 -13.57 9.00
C ASN A 36 9.96 -13.42 10.49
N GLY A 37 8.90 -12.67 10.78
CA GLY A 37 8.53 -12.32 12.15
C GLY A 37 9.25 -11.11 12.75
N ALA A 38 10.18 -10.46 12.04
CA ALA A 38 10.90 -9.26 12.53
C ALA A 38 10.03 -7.97 12.61
N GLY A 39 8.72 -8.05 12.43
CA GLY A 39 7.82 -6.90 12.57
C GLY A 39 7.63 -6.04 11.32
N LYS A 40 8.24 -6.36 10.16
CA LYS A 40 8.12 -5.55 8.93
C LYS A 40 6.66 -5.28 8.53
N SER A 41 5.85 -6.33 8.42
CA SER A 41 4.42 -6.20 8.08
C SER A 41 3.62 -5.53 9.18
N THR A 42 4.00 -5.72 10.44
CA THR A 42 3.38 -5.04 11.59
C THR A 42 3.61 -3.54 11.50
N THR A 43 4.84 -3.09 11.17
CA THR A 43 5.16 -1.68 10.95
C THR A 43 4.26 -1.06 9.88
N LEU A 44 4.17 -1.68 8.70
CA LEU A 44 3.32 -1.18 7.60
C LEU A 44 1.84 -1.16 7.99
N ARG A 45 1.36 -2.20 8.67
CA ARG A 45 -0.04 -2.26 9.13
C ARG A 45 -0.35 -1.19 10.17
N THR A 46 0.59 -0.88 11.06
CA THR A 46 0.42 0.18 12.07
C THR A 46 0.39 1.56 11.41
N ILE A 47 1.27 1.83 10.43
CA ILE A 47 1.24 3.06 9.64
C ILE A 47 -0.12 3.23 8.95
N MET A 48 -0.71 2.15 8.46
CA MET A 48 -2.03 2.16 7.80
C MET A 48 -3.22 2.19 8.77
N GLY A 49 -3.00 2.23 10.08
CA GLY A 49 -4.06 2.19 11.09
C GLY A 49 -4.83 0.86 11.14
N LEU A 50 -4.23 -0.23 10.66
CA LEU A 50 -4.78 -1.59 10.72
C LEU A 50 -4.43 -2.30 12.03
N VAL A 51 -3.45 -1.79 12.75
CA VAL A 51 -2.99 -2.27 14.06
C VAL A 51 -2.75 -1.07 14.95
N ASN A 52 -3.28 -1.10 16.15
CA ASN A 52 -3.04 -0.04 17.13
C ASN A 52 -1.75 -0.34 17.90
N PRO A 53 -0.81 0.61 18.01
CA PRO A 53 0.38 0.45 18.83
C PRO A 53 0.05 0.64 20.31
N GLU A 54 0.89 0.10 21.20
CA GLU A 54 0.86 0.38 22.65
C GLU A 54 1.42 1.76 22.96
N SER A 55 2.47 2.14 22.22
CA SER A 55 3.11 3.46 22.35
C SER A 55 3.87 3.83 21.07
N GLY A 56 4.33 5.07 21.03
CA GLY A 56 5.07 5.63 19.90
C GLY A 56 4.28 6.68 19.15
N ARG A 57 4.83 7.13 18.03
CA ARG A 57 4.24 8.16 17.17
C ARG A 57 4.46 7.80 15.72
N VAL A 58 3.45 8.09 14.89
CA VAL A 58 3.54 8.00 13.43
C VAL A 58 3.04 9.30 12.84
N ASN A 59 3.94 10.10 12.29
CA ASN A 59 3.62 11.39 11.69
C ASN A 59 3.85 11.34 10.17
N TYR A 60 2.88 11.77 9.42
CA TYR A 60 2.96 11.92 7.97
C TYR A 60 2.60 13.34 7.57
N ARG A 61 3.58 14.11 7.10
CA ARG A 61 3.39 15.51 6.67
C ARG A 61 2.65 16.38 7.70
N GLY A 62 2.97 16.20 8.99
CA GLY A 62 2.33 16.92 10.10
C GLY A 62 1.04 16.29 10.62
N ILE A 63 0.56 15.21 10.01
CA ILE A 63 -0.64 14.47 10.43
C ILE A 63 -0.23 13.31 11.33
N ASP A 64 -0.83 13.20 12.51
CA ASP A 64 -0.68 12.06 13.42
C ASP A 64 -1.56 10.90 12.91
N LEU A 65 -0.94 9.93 12.22
CA LEU A 65 -1.67 8.81 11.60
C LEU A 65 -2.32 7.88 12.64
N LEU A 66 -1.85 7.85 13.88
CA LEU A 66 -2.44 7.01 14.92
C LEU A 66 -3.83 7.50 15.38
N LYS A 67 -4.18 8.76 15.07
CA LYS A 67 -5.50 9.33 15.32
C LYS A 67 -6.43 9.24 14.10
N GLU A 68 -5.89 8.81 12.97
CA GLU A 68 -6.65 8.72 11.73
C GLU A 68 -7.30 7.34 11.57
N LYS A 69 -8.46 7.32 10.93
CA LYS A 69 -9.11 6.06 10.54
C LYS A 69 -8.43 5.51 9.28
N THR A 70 -8.27 4.19 9.18
CA THR A 70 -7.69 3.50 8.02
C THR A 70 -8.30 3.95 6.68
N GLN A 71 -9.60 4.17 6.63
CA GLN A 71 -10.30 4.64 5.41
C GLN A 71 -9.84 6.04 4.93
N ASN A 72 -9.23 6.85 5.80
CA ASN A 72 -8.72 8.17 5.46
C ASN A 72 -7.30 8.13 4.87
N MET A 73 -6.58 7.02 5.02
CA MET A 73 -5.18 6.91 4.55
C MET A 73 -5.07 7.21 3.06
N VAL A 74 -6.00 6.68 2.24
CA VAL A 74 -6.01 6.94 0.79
C VAL A 74 -6.25 8.42 0.49
N LYS A 75 -7.10 9.12 1.28
CA LYS A 75 -7.34 10.56 1.13
C LYS A 75 -6.09 11.39 1.44
N HIS A 76 -5.25 10.92 2.37
CA HIS A 76 -3.95 11.51 2.67
C HIS A 76 -2.88 11.17 1.62
N GLY A 77 -3.22 10.34 0.63
CA GLY A 77 -2.30 9.90 -0.41
C GLY A 77 -1.37 8.77 0.03
N ILE A 78 -1.80 7.95 0.99
CA ILE A 78 -1.05 6.77 1.45
C ILE A 78 -1.75 5.52 0.92
N ALA A 79 -1.01 4.64 0.25
CA ALA A 79 -1.51 3.36 -0.21
C ALA A 79 -0.60 2.21 0.26
N LEU A 80 -1.20 1.04 0.45
CA LEU A 80 -0.50 -0.18 0.80
C LEU A 80 -0.76 -1.25 -0.26
N VAL A 81 0.31 -1.84 -0.78
CA VAL A 81 0.23 -3.08 -1.54
C VAL A 81 0.28 -4.23 -0.53
N PRO A 82 -0.80 -5.00 -0.37
CA PRO A 82 -0.88 -6.02 0.66
C PRO A 82 0.00 -7.22 0.32
N GLU A 83 0.49 -7.92 1.35
CA GLU A 83 1.13 -9.22 1.20
C GLU A 83 0.14 -10.24 0.61
N GLY A 84 0.69 -11.21 -0.14
CA GLY A 84 -0.12 -12.25 -0.77
C GLY A 84 -0.92 -11.75 -1.96
N ARG A 85 -0.47 -10.65 -2.59
CA ARG A 85 -1.02 -10.07 -3.83
C ARG A 85 -2.42 -9.49 -3.69
N ARG A 86 -3.36 -10.21 -3.08
CA ARG A 86 -4.72 -9.75 -2.77
C ARG A 86 -5.45 -9.08 -3.96
N VAL A 87 -5.28 -9.64 -5.16
CA VAL A 87 -6.10 -9.27 -6.32
C VAL A 87 -7.52 -9.80 -6.15
N PHE A 88 -8.49 -9.23 -6.86
CA PHE A 88 -9.83 -9.77 -6.96
C PHE A 88 -9.83 -10.82 -8.08
N PRO A 89 -9.82 -12.13 -7.77
CA PRO A 89 -9.53 -13.18 -8.75
C PRO A 89 -10.60 -13.30 -9.82
N ASP A 90 -11.85 -13.02 -9.48
CA ASP A 90 -13.02 -13.14 -10.36
C ASP A 90 -13.26 -11.87 -11.20
N LEU A 91 -12.43 -10.84 -11.03
CA LEU A 91 -12.46 -9.63 -11.85
C LEU A 91 -11.29 -9.65 -12.83
N THR A 92 -11.49 -9.00 -13.97
CA THR A 92 -10.45 -8.83 -14.98
C THR A 92 -9.32 -7.92 -14.46
N VAL A 93 -8.19 -7.93 -15.16
CA VAL A 93 -7.05 -7.04 -14.89
C VAL A 93 -7.49 -5.58 -14.88
N ILE A 94 -8.23 -5.15 -15.93
CA ILE A 94 -8.66 -3.74 -16.03
C ILE A 94 -9.64 -3.35 -14.93
N GLU A 95 -10.54 -4.26 -14.53
CA GLU A 95 -11.47 -4.01 -13.41
C GLU A 95 -10.72 -3.89 -12.08
N ASN A 96 -9.74 -4.75 -11.83
CA ASN A 96 -8.86 -4.64 -10.67
C ASN A 96 -8.15 -3.28 -10.62
N LEU A 97 -7.60 -2.81 -11.74
CA LEU A 97 -6.95 -1.49 -11.81
C LEU A 97 -7.93 -0.36 -11.53
N LYS A 98 -9.13 -0.39 -12.13
CA LYS A 98 -10.16 0.64 -11.93
C LYS A 98 -10.62 0.75 -10.48
N ILE A 99 -10.68 -0.36 -9.73
CA ILE A 99 -10.98 -0.34 -8.28
C ILE A 99 -9.96 0.52 -7.51
N GLY A 100 -8.69 0.55 -7.93
CA GLY A 100 -7.67 1.40 -7.31
C GLY A 100 -7.98 2.90 -7.40
N ALA A 101 -8.77 3.32 -8.38
CA ALA A 101 -9.21 4.71 -8.56
C ALA A 101 -10.59 5.00 -7.94
N PHE A 102 -11.15 4.09 -7.12
CA PHE A 102 -12.51 4.18 -6.58
C PHE A 102 -12.83 5.52 -5.88
N SER A 103 -11.86 6.14 -5.23
CA SER A 103 -12.03 7.42 -4.52
C SER A 103 -11.88 8.66 -5.42
N ARG A 104 -11.69 8.48 -6.74
CA ARG A 104 -11.40 9.54 -7.71
C ARG A 104 -12.59 9.75 -8.66
N ASN A 105 -12.74 10.99 -9.14
CA ASN A 105 -13.80 11.39 -10.08
C ASN A 105 -13.22 12.06 -11.34
N ASP A 106 -11.88 12.06 -11.51
CA ASP A 106 -11.18 12.69 -12.64
C ASP A 106 -11.01 11.67 -13.78
N GLU A 107 -12.03 11.43 -14.58
CA GLU A 107 -12.04 10.41 -15.64
C GLU A 107 -10.83 10.48 -16.58
N GLN A 108 -10.46 11.70 -17.02
CA GLN A 108 -9.30 11.89 -17.90
C GLN A 108 -7.99 11.51 -17.20
N GLY A 109 -7.84 11.86 -15.93
CA GLY A 109 -6.67 11.48 -15.12
C GLY A 109 -6.61 9.98 -14.85
N ILE A 110 -7.76 9.35 -14.59
CA ILE A 110 -7.84 7.88 -14.41
C ILE A 110 -7.40 7.16 -15.69
N LYS A 111 -7.84 7.66 -16.87
CA LYS A 111 -7.43 7.09 -18.15
C LYS A 111 -5.92 7.26 -18.39
N ALA A 112 -5.38 8.44 -18.15
CA ALA A 112 -3.94 8.69 -18.30
C ALA A 112 -3.09 7.81 -17.36
N ASP A 113 -3.52 7.61 -16.11
CA ASP A 113 -2.83 6.73 -15.17
C ASP A 113 -2.92 5.26 -15.58
N LEU A 114 -4.05 4.83 -16.14
CA LEU A 114 -4.20 3.49 -16.68
C LEU A 114 -3.22 3.24 -17.83
N ASP A 115 -3.12 4.20 -18.77
CA ASP A 115 -2.17 4.13 -19.89
C ASP A 115 -0.73 4.07 -19.36
N TRP A 116 -0.37 4.90 -18.38
CA TRP A 116 0.95 4.89 -17.74
C TRP A 116 1.24 3.56 -17.04
N ILE A 117 0.27 2.96 -16.33
CA ILE A 117 0.43 1.63 -15.70
C ILE A 117 0.66 0.56 -16.75
N PHE A 118 0.01 0.65 -17.90
CA PHE A 118 0.23 -0.27 -19.01
C PHE A 118 1.60 -0.08 -19.70
N GLU A 119 2.16 1.12 -19.67
CA GLU A 119 3.56 1.35 -20.08
C GLU A 119 4.54 0.75 -19.05
N LEU A 120 4.26 0.90 -17.76
CA LEU A 120 5.08 0.35 -16.68
C LEU A 120 5.03 -1.18 -16.62
N PHE A 121 3.86 -1.77 -16.90
CA PHE A 121 3.62 -3.21 -16.90
C PHE A 121 2.93 -3.66 -18.19
N PRO A 122 3.65 -3.78 -19.32
CA PRO A 122 3.05 -4.10 -20.63
C PRO A 122 2.20 -5.37 -20.64
N ILE A 123 2.59 -6.38 -19.86
CA ILE A 123 1.86 -7.64 -19.76
C ILE A 123 0.42 -7.45 -19.25
N LEU A 124 0.18 -6.45 -18.39
CA LEU A 124 -1.16 -6.13 -17.91
C LEU A 124 -2.03 -5.53 -19.00
N LYS A 125 -1.43 -4.82 -19.97
CA LYS A 125 -2.14 -4.33 -21.15
C LYS A 125 -2.57 -5.48 -22.08
N GLU A 126 -1.64 -6.38 -22.36
CA GLU A 126 -1.88 -7.54 -23.22
C GLU A 126 -2.98 -8.46 -22.66
N ARG A 127 -3.08 -8.53 -21.32
CA ARG A 127 -4.01 -9.40 -20.59
C ARG A 127 -5.12 -8.63 -19.87
N ASN A 128 -5.43 -7.40 -20.32
CA ASN A 128 -6.36 -6.52 -19.61
C ASN A 128 -7.77 -7.10 -19.42
N TRP A 129 -8.19 -7.97 -20.31
CA TRP A 129 -9.48 -8.69 -20.31
C TRP A 129 -9.47 -10.00 -19.50
N GLN A 130 -8.27 -10.51 -19.15
CA GLN A 130 -8.11 -11.80 -18.46
C GLN A 130 -8.50 -11.69 -16.99
N LEU A 131 -9.10 -12.75 -16.43
CA LEU A 131 -9.40 -12.83 -14.99
C LEU A 131 -8.10 -12.84 -14.18
N ALA A 132 -8.04 -11.99 -13.16
CA ALA A 132 -6.84 -11.82 -12.34
C ALA A 132 -6.40 -13.09 -11.62
N GLY A 133 -7.35 -13.97 -11.29
CA GLY A 133 -7.05 -15.26 -10.67
C GLY A 133 -6.24 -16.21 -11.54
N THR A 134 -6.26 -16.04 -12.89
CA THR A 134 -5.56 -16.89 -13.85
C THR A 134 -4.17 -16.38 -14.21
N LEU A 135 -3.77 -15.22 -13.70
CA LEU A 135 -2.45 -14.65 -13.89
C LEU A 135 -1.39 -15.42 -13.08
N SER A 136 -0.16 -15.42 -13.57
CA SER A 136 0.99 -15.90 -12.80
C SER A 136 1.20 -15.08 -11.52
N GLY A 137 1.93 -15.63 -10.56
CA GLY A 137 2.18 -14.94 -9.30
C GLY A 137 2.89 -13.61 -9.45
N GLY A 138 3.80 -13.47 -10.40
CA GLY A 138 4.47 -12.21 -10.71
C GLY A 138 3.53 -11.18 -11.31
N GLU A 139 2.68 -11.60 -12.27
CA GLU A 139 1.68 -10.74 -12.89
C GLU A 139 0.63 -10.25 -11.89
N GLN A 140 0.19 -11.13 -10.96
CA GLN A 140 -0.70 -10.72 -9.88
C GLN A 140 -0.05 -9.68 -8.96
N GLN A 141 1.27 -9.78 -8.73
CA GLN A 141 2.00 -8.78 -7.95
C GLN A 141 2.08 -7.45 -8.70
N MET A 142 2.38 -7.46 -10.00
CA MET A 142 2.35 -6.26 -10.85
C MET A 142 0.95 -5.61 -10.83
N LEU A 143 -0.11 -6.42 -10.91
CA LEU A 143 -1.48 -5.95 -10.84
C LEU A 143 -1.81 -5.32 -9.47
N ALA A 144 -1.37 -5.91 -8.37
CA ALA A 144 -1.57 -5.35 -7.04
C ALA A 144 -0.87 -4.00 -6.87
N VAL A 145 0.37 -3.86 -7.39
CA VAL A 145 1.10 -2.58 -7.42
C VAL A 145 0.38 -1.58 -8.31
N GLY A 146 0.03 -1.95 -9.54
CA GLY A 146 -0.70 -1.09 -10.48
C GLY A 146 -2.01 -0.58 -9.89
N ARG A 147 -2.78 -1.45 -9.23
CA ARG A 147 -4.02 -1.07 -8.53
C ARG A 147 -3.77 -0.02 -7.43
N ALA A 148 -2.70 -0.16 -6.65
CA ALA A 148 -2.35 0.83 -5.64
C ALA A 148 -1.95 2.17 -6.27
N LEU A 149 -1.20 2.15 -7.37
CA LEU A 149 -0.78 3.36 -8.12
C LEU A 149 -1.96 4.13 -8.71
N MET A 150 -3.07 3.46 -9.06
CA MET A 150 -4.29 4.13 -9.55
C MET A 150 -4.89 5.12 -8.56
N SER A 151 -4.60 5.02 -7.26
CA SER A 151 -5.01 6.03 -6.26
C SER A 151 -4.13 7.28 -6.25
N ARG A 152 -3.08 7.38 -7.08
CA ARG A 152 -2.05 8.46 -7.07
C ARG A 152 -1.43 8.68 -5.70
N PRO A 153 -0.87 7.65 -5.07
CA PRO A 153 -0.33 7.79 -3.74
C PRO A 153 0.91 8.71 -3.74
N LYS A 154 1.10 9.41 -2.62
CA LYS A 154 2.32 10.15 -2.31
C LYS A 154 3.29 9.30 -1.49
N LEU A 155 2.77 8.29 -0.81
CA LEU A 155 3.50 7.26 -0.08
C LEU A 155 2.90 5.89 -0.42
N LEU A 156 3.74 5.00 -0.95
CA LEU A 156 3.40 3.63 -1.29
C LEU A 156 4.24 2.69 -0.43
#